data_f8c9c4764dfd0245dd93d973e7734067
#
_entry.id   f8c9c4764dfd0245dd93d973e7734067
#
_cell.length_a   1.000
_cell.length_b   1.000
_cell.length_c   1.000
_cell.angle_alpha   90.00
_cell.angle_beta   90.00
_cell.angle_gamma   90.00
#
_symmetry.space_group_name_H-M   'P 1'
#
loop_
_entity.id
_entity.type
_entity.pdbx_description
1 polymer ?
#
loop_
_entity_poly.entity_id
_entity_poly.type
_entity_poly.pdbx_seq_one_letter_code
_entity_poly.pdbx_strand_id
1 'polypeptide(L)'
;MLVMIIEHFRNGDPKPVYARFRERGRLAPEGLKYVSSWVTDDLARCYQVMECEDRSLLDQWMAAWSDIVEFEVIPIVTSAEAAKRAS
;
A
#
# COMPACT_ATOMS: atom_id res chain seq x y z
N MET A 1 -4.73 -11.34 6.05
CA MET A 1 -5.69 -10.26 5.78
C MET A 1 -5.23 -9.45 4.56
N LEU A 2 -6.10 -9.34 3.58
CA LEU A 2 -5.82 -8.48 2.42
C LEU A 2 -6.22 -7.04 2.72
N VAL A 3 -5.37 -6.11 2.31
CA VAL A 3 -5.65 -4.69 2.44
C VAL A 3 -5.36 -3.97 1.12
N MET A 4 -6.22 -3.01 0.80
CA MET A 4 -5.95 -2.03 -0.24
C MET A 4 -5.35 -0.81 0.44
N ILE A 5 -4.17 -0.41 -0.01
CA ILE A 5 -3.50 0.78 0.46
C ILE A 5 -3.60 1.82 -0.66
N ILE A 6 -4.13 2.99 -0.32
CA ILE A 6 -4.11 4.12 -1.25
C ILE A 6 -3.07 5.09 -0.74
N GLU A 7 -2.05 5.31 -1.55
CA GLU A 7 -0.94 6.20 -1.23
C GLU A 7 -1.13 7.51 -1.97
N HIS A 8 -1.32 8.59 -1.21
CA HIS A 8 -1.35 9.94 -1.76
C HIS A 8 0.05 10.54 -1.59
N PHE A 9 0.76 10.72 -2.69
CA PHE A 9 2.10 11.31 -2.63
C PHE A 9 1.97 12.77 -2.22
N ARG A 10 2.73 13.17 -1.19
CA ARG A 10 2.64 14.54 -0.67
C ARG A 10 3.00 15.54 -1.76
N ASN A 11 2.20 16.59 -1.87
CA ASN A 11 2.31 17.62 -2.92
C ASN A 11 2.10 17.07 -4.34
N GLY A 12 1.55 15.86 -4.47
CA GLY A 12 1.40 15.19 -5.75
C GLY A 12 2.74 14.85 -6.42
N ASP A 13 3.83 14.80 -5.65
CA ASP A 13 5.18 14.65 -6.19
C ASP A 13 5.68 13.20 -6.05
N PRO A 14 5.84 12.47 -7.16
CA PRO A 14 6.33 11.10 -7.14
C PRO A 14 7.84 10.98 -6.93
N LYS A 15 8.60 12.04 -7.13
CA LYS A 15 10.08 11.98 -7.15
C LYS A 15 10.70 11.47 -5.85
N PRO A 16 10.32 11.99 -4.66
CA PRO A 16 10.88 11.49 -3.41
C PRO A 16 10.53 10.02 -3.16
N VAL A 17 9.33 9.60 -3.55
CA VAL A 17 8.86 8.23 -3.36
C VAL A 17 9.70 7.25 -4.18
N TYR A 18 9.87 7.52 -5.46
CA TYR A 18 10.63 6.63 -6.34
C TYR A 18 12.13 6.70 -6.07
N ALA A 19 12.65 7.83 -5.61
CA ALA A 19 14.06 7.95 -5.20
C ALA A 19 14.34 7.02 -4.01
N ARG A 20 13.48 7.04 -2.99
CA ARG A 20 13.62 6.15 -1.82
C ARG A 20 13.45 4.69 -2.21
N PHE A 21 12.48 4.38 -3.07
CA PHE A 21 12.26 3.02 -3.54
C PHE A 21 13.49 2.46 -4.27
N ARG A 22 14.11 3.25 -5.16
CA ARG A 22 15.33 2.82 -5.86
C ARG A 22 16.49 2.58 -4.89
N GLU A 23 16.60 3.40 -3.87
CA GLU A 23 17.71 3.36 -2.92
C GLU A 23 17.53 2.26 -1.86
N ARG A 24 16.29 2.07 -1.36
CA ARG A 24 16.02 1.26 -0.17
C ARG A 24 14.97 0.16 -0.37
N GLY A 25 14.37 0.09 -1.53
CA GLY A 25 13.29 -0.85 -1.81
C GLY A 25 11.99 -0.45 -1.12
N ARG A 26 11.08 -1.42 -0.98
CA ARG A 26 9.74 -1.19 -0.45
C ARG A 26 9.73 -0.98 1.07
N LEU A 27 10.73 -1.46 1.76
CA LEU A 27 10.85 -1.40 3.23
C LEU A 27 9.73 -2.16 3.96
N ALA A 28 9.14 -3.15 3.31
CA ALA A 28 8.12 -3.98 3.94
C ALA A 28 8.78 -4.95 4.91
N PRO A 29 8.32 -4.99 6.19
CA PRO A 29 8.84 -5.97 7.14
C PRO A 29 8.38 -7.38 6.77
N GLU A 30 9.04 -8.38 7.33
CA GLU A 30 8.64 -9.78 7.17
C GLU A 30 7.21 -9.96 7.69
N GLY A 31 6.40 -10.73 6.96
CA GLY A 31 4.99 -10.92 7.28
C GLY A 31 4.05 -9.94 6.57
N LEU A 32 4.59 -8.93 5.92
CA LEU A 32 3.84 -8.02 5.06
C LEU A 32 4.26 -8.27 3.61
N LYS A 33 3.34 -8.80 2.81
CA LYS A 33 3.64 -9.24 1.43
C LYS A 33 2.98 -8.32 0.40
N TYR A 34 3.77 -7.88 -0.54
CA TYR A 34 3.29 -7.16 -1.70
C TYR A 34 2.57 -8.12 -2.66
N VAL A 35 1.37 -7.76 -3.09
CA VAL A 35 0.59 -8.52 -4.07
C VAL A 35 0.66 -7.87 -5.43
N SER A 36 0.20 -6.63 -5.53
CA SER A 36 0.20 -5.87 -6.78
C SER A 36 -0.04 -4.40 -6.53
N SER A 37 0.30 -3.56 -7.49
CA SER A 37 0.05 -2.12 -7.38
C SER A 37 -0.16 -1.46 -8.74
N TRP A 38 -0.85 -0.33 -8.71
CA TRP A 38 -1.13 0.51 -9.86
C TRP A 38 -0.95 1.95 -9.46
N VAL A 39 -0.39 2.75 -10.34
CA VAL A 39 -0.17 4.18 -10.09
C VAL A 39 -1.05 4.96 -11.06
N THR A 40 -1.64 6.05 -10.59
CA THR A 40 -2.45 6.91 -11.47
C THR A 40 -1.58 7.50 -12.58
N ASP A 41 -2.19 7.77 -13.73
CA ASP A 41 -1.47 8.26 -14.91
C ASP A 41 -0.72 9.58 -14.65
N ASP A 42 -1.25 10.40 -13.74
CA ASP A 42 -0.61 11.65 -13.30
C ASP A 42 0.51 11.43 -12.27
N LEU A 43 0.75 10.18 -11.86
CA LEU A 43 1.77 9.78 -10.89
C LEU A 43 1.58 10.38 -9.49
N ALA A 44 0.36 10.74 -9.15
CA ALA A 44 0.06 11.38 -7.86
C ALA A 44 -0.38 10.39 -6.78
N ARG A 45 -0.89 9.22 -7.16
CA ARG A 45 -1.42 8.22 -6.22
C ARG A 45 -1.04 6.82 -6.64
N CYS A 46 -0.86 5.96 -5.65
CA CYS A 46 -0.63 4.52 -5.86
C CYS A 46 -1.72 3.73 -5.15
N TYR A 47 -2.26 2.74 -5.83
CA TYR A 47 -3.19 1.76 -5.27
C TYR A 47 -2.45 0.44 -5.15
N GLN A 48 -2.29 -0.03 -3.93
CA GLN A 48 -1.46 -1.21 -3.67
C GLN A 48 -2.22 -2.23 -2.83
N VAL A 49 -2.16 -3.48 -3.24
CA VAL A 49 -2.74 -4.59 -2.48
C VAL A 49 -1.61 -5.30 -1.74
N MET A 50 -1.80 -5.50 -0.45
CA MET A 50 -0.85 -6.23 0.39
C MET A 50 -1.54 -7.29 1.22
N GLU A 51 -0.82 -8.37 1.51
CA GLU A 51 -1.23 -9.41 2.45
C GLU A 51 -0.50 -9.17 3.76
N CYS A 52 -1.26 -9.07 4.84
CA CYS A 52 -0.76 -8.66 6.15
C CYS A 52 -1.15 -9.70 7.19
N GLU A 53 -0.17 -10.28 7.89
CA GLU A 53 -0.42 -11.22 8.99
C GLU A 53 -0.92 -10.49 10.24
N ASP A 54 -0.38 -9.30 10.48
CA ASP A 54 -0.64 -8.50 11.67
C ASP A 54 -0.69 -7.04 11.28
N ARG A 55 -1.71 -6.31 11.73
CA ARG A 55 -1.88 -4.87 11.46
C ARG A 55 -0.65 -4.06 11.88
N SER A 56 0.05 -4.47 12.93
CA SER A 56 1.23 -3.75 13.40
C SER A 56 2.34 -3.70 12.35
N LEU A 57 2.45 -4.73 11.50
CA LEU A 57 3.42 -4.76 10.41
C LEU A 57 3.09 -3.70 9.35
N LEU A 58 1.81 -3.52 9.08
CA LEU A 58 1.34 -2.49 8.16
C LEU A 58 1.65 -1.09 8.72
N ASP A 59 1.38 -0.87 10.00
CA ASP A 59 1.67 0.41 10.66
C ASP A 59 3.16 0.71 10.64
N GLN A 60 3.99 -0.30 10.86
CA GLN A 60 5.45 -0.17 10.80
C GLN A 60 5.92 0.22 9.40
N TRP A 61 5.37 -0.42 8.37
CA TRP A 61 5.69 -0.08 6.98
C TRP A 61 5.26 1.35 6.63
N MET A 62 4.05 1.74 6.99
CA MET A 62 3.56 3.08 6.71
C MET A 62 4.41 4.15 7.40
N ALA A 63 4.89 3.88 8.62
CA ALA A 63 5.77 4.81 9.34
C ALA A 63 7.06 5.10 8.57
N ALA A 64 7.57 4.15 7.80
CA ALA A 64 8.78 4.35 7.00
C ALA A 64 8.59 5.29 5.81
N TRP A 65 7.33 5.61 5.45
CA TRP A 65 7.00 6.41 4.27
C TRP A 65 6.14 7.64 4.59
N SER A 66 5.67 7.79 5.83
CA SER A 66 4.67 8.81 6.17
C SER A 66 5.14 10.25 6.00
N ASP A 67 6.44 10.47 5.92
CA ASP A 67 7.00 11.80 5.65
C ASP A 67 6.72 12.27 4.22
N ILE A 68 6.56 11.35 3.27
CA ILE A 68 6.35 11.68 1.84
C ILE A 68 5.06 11.12 1.26
N VAL A 69 4.31 10.31 2.04
CA VAL A 69 3.06 9.67 1.59
C VAL A 69 2.00 9.80 2.67
N GLU A 70 0.77 10.10 2.26
CA GLU A 70 -0.41 9.96 3.10
C GLU A 70 -1.14 8.68 2.70
N PHE A 71 -1.56 7.90 3.70
CA PHE A 71 -2.13 6.57 3.47
C PHE A 71 -3.61 6.51 3.79
N GLU A 72 -4.37 5.79 2.95
CA GLU A 72 -5.67 5.24 3.30
C GLU A 72 -5.53 3.72 3.30
N VAL A 73 -6.15 3.06 4.28
CA VAL A 73 -6.12 1.60 4.40
C VAL A 73 -7.54 1.08 4.39
N ILE A 74 -7.83 0.18 3.45
CA ILE A 74 -9.15 -0.41 3.30
C ILE A 74 -9.00 -1.93 3.37
N PRO A 75 -9.55 -2.60 4.40
CA PRO A 75 -9.61 -4.06 4.40
C PRO A 75 -10.46 -4.53 3.22
N ILE A 76 -9.95 -5.52 2.50
CA ILE A 76 -10.62 -6.03 1.31
C ILE A 76 -10.71 -7.55 1.35
N VAL A 77 -11.59 -8.08 0.52
CA VAL A 77 -11.65 -9.50 0.19
C VAL A 77 -11.70 -9.64 -1.32
N THR A 78 -11.41 -10.83 -1.84
CA THR A 78 -11.57 -11.08 -3.27
C THR A 78 -13.05 -11.04 -3.65
N SER A 79 -13.32 -10.81 -4.92
CA SER A 79 -14.70 -10.86 -5.43
C SER A 79 -15.33 -12.25 -5.21
N ALA A 80 -14.54 -13.31 -5.31
CA ALA A 80 -15.02 -14.66 -5.03
C ALA A 80 -15.47 -14.83 -3.57
N GLU A 81 -14.70 -14.30 -2.62
CA GLU A 81 -15.07 -14.33 -1.21
C GLU A 81 -16.30 -13.47 -0.93
N ALA A 82 -16.37 -12.30 -1.55
CA ALA A 82 -17.53 -11.41 -1.42
C ALA A 82 -18.80 -12.09 -1.95
N ALA A 83 -18.72 -12.80 -3.06
CA ALA A 83 -19.84 -13.54 -3.62
C ALA A 83 -20.37 -14.62 -2.66
N LYS A 84 -19.47 -15.32 -1.97
CA LYS A 84 -19.84 -16.30 -0.95
C LYS A 84 -20.55 -15.66 0.23
N ARG A 85 -20.02 -14.52 0.72
CA ARG A 85 -20.61 -13.83 1.87
C ARG A 85 -21.97 -13.22 1.57
N ALA A 86 -22.20 -12.80 0.33
CA ALA A 86 -23.41 -12.10 -0.08
C ALA A 86 -24.54 -13.04 -0.53
N SER A 87 -24.28 -14.34 -0.66
CA SER A 87 -25.29 -15.30 -1.13
C SER A 87 -26.07 -15.99 0.00
#